data_e2090c77d4e47148193f81764d2f994d
#
_entry.id   e2090c77d4e47148193f81764d2f994d
#
_cell.length_a   1.000
_cell.length_b   1.000
_cell.length_c   1.000
_cell.angle_alpha   90.00
_cell.angle_beta   90.00
_cell.angle_gamma   90.00
#
_symmetry.space_group_name_H-M   'P 1'
#
loop_
_entity.id
_entity.type
_entity.pdbx_description
1 polymer ?
#
loop_
_entity_poly.entity_id
_entity_poly.type
_entity_poly.pdbx_seq_one_letter_code
_entity_poly.pdbx_strand_id
1 'polypeptide(L)'
;MCLKDEKSVSYMPYKTSSHKKRSSSFFSRKSLEIERVLLMNQTKGSALALLPLGIFLALFIGSGVITGDFYQLPIIVAIIIASTVALVMNRKESFQTKVERFAKGAGNPNIVVMLLIFVLAGAFSQTAKGMGSVEATVNLALSVLPQSLLVVGLFVIGSFISLAMGTSMGTIAALAPIAVGISQQTDISVAFTMATVVGGAMFGDNLSFISDTTIAAVRTQGTEMKDKFKTNFLIVLPAAILTCILLVVFTLGNHTNITIGTFNWVKVLPYAGVLLAALLGWNVLVVLMGGTILAGIIGMIDGSYTLATFFKNVTLGISGMMELVLLTMLIGGMIEIIQHNGGIQYLLNVLTRNIRSKKGAEFSIAGLVGLTNMCTANNTIAIIFAGPLAKNISDQYEIDPRKSASLLDLFSCSVQGIIPYGAQMLTAAGFAALSPIELLPFAFYPLLVAVCGFISILINFPRFSANTKKASIIKPLNEKEDVLYKTS
;
A
#
# COMPACT_ATOMS: atom_id res chain seq x y z
N MET A 1 -20.82 29.37 -70.84
CA MET A 1 -20.65 30.83 -70.81
C MET A 1 -20.08 31.20 -69.46
N CYS A 2 -18.87 31.79 -69.49
CA CYS A 2 -18.10 32.48 -68.44
C CYS A 2 -17.91 31.80 -67.08
N LEU A 3 -16.73 31.32 -66.78
CA LEU A 3 -15.38 31.92 -66.54
C LEU A 3 -15.20 32.45 -65.10
N LYS A 4 -14.18 31.86 -64.45
CA LYS A 4 -13.17 32.46 -63.52
C LYS A 4 -13.61 32.79 -62.11
N ASP A 5 -12.89 32.52 -61.03
CA ASP A 5 -11.44 32.66 -60.82
C ASP A 5 -10.93 31.78 -59.67
N GLU A 6 -9.74 31.22 -59.84
CA GLU A 6 -8.86 30.62 -58.83
C GLU A 6 -8.31 31.70 -57.89
N LYS A 7 -8.24 31.41 -56.60
CA LYS A 7 -7.22 31.97 -55.71
C LYS A 7 -6.65 30.90 -54.81
N SER A 8 -5.40 30.60 -55.07
CA SER A 8 -4.47 29.81 -54.29
C SER A 8 -4.32 30.36 -52.86
N VAL A 9 -4.50 29.49 -51.84
CA VAL A 9 -4.05 29.77 -50.51
C VAL A 9 -3.01 28.72 -50.11
N SER A 10 -1.83 29.23 -49.86
CA SER A 10 -0.60 28.57 -49.44
C SER A 10 -0.77 27.82 -48.13
N TYR A 11 -0.46 26.51 -48.14
CA TYR A 11 -0.34 25.70 -46.92
C TYR A 11 1.00 25.95 -46.24
N MET A 12 1.02 26.55 -45.04
CA MET A 12 2.14 26.50 -44.13
C MET A 12 2.03 25.23 -43.26
N PRO A 13 3.12 24.50 -43.05
CA PRO A 13 3.06 23.28 -42.18
C PRO A 13 3.08 23.65 -40.72
N TYR A 14 2.03 23.22 -40.02
CA TYR A 14 1.94 23.29 -38.55
C TYR A 14 2.90 22.26 -37.93
N LYS A 15 3.93 22.73 -37.24
CA LYS A 15 4.76 21.91 -36.35
C LYS A 15 3.93 21.47 -35.15
N THR A 16 3.56 20.19 -35.12
CA THR A 16 2.89 19.57 -33.95
C THR A 16 3.89 19.35 -32.83
N SER A 17 3.80 20.13 -31.77
CA SER A 17 4.47 19.84 -30.52
C SER A 17 3.72 18.74 -29.76
N SER A 18 4.24 17.51 -29.81
CA SER A 18 3.62 16.30 -29.25
C SER A 18 3.77 16.16 -27.71
N HIS A 19 4.19 17.19 -26.98
CA HIS A 19 4.46 17.09 -25.53
C HIS A 19 3.34 17.61 -24.61
N LYS A 20 2.24 18.18 -25.11
CA LYS A 20 1.21 18.81 -24.25
C LYS A 20 -0.05 17.97 -24.00
N LYS A 21 -0.25 16.83 -24.69
CA LYS A 21 -1.49 16.03 -24.57
C LYS A 21 -1.46 14.91 -23.50
N ARG A 22 -0.30 14.56 -22.93
CA ARG A 22 -0.24 13.53 -21.88
C ARG A 22 -0.54 14.02 -20.46
N SER A 23 -0.41 15.32 -20.19
CA SER A 23 -0.71 15.88 -18.86
C SER A 23 -2.20 16.16 -18.62
N SER A 24 -2.99 16.43 -19.65
CA SER A 24 -4.40 16.84 -19.49
C SER A 24 -5.37 15.68 -19.18
N SER A 25 -5.10 14.45 -19.66
CA SER A 25 -5.97 13.29 -19.36
C SER A 25 -5.75 12.72 -17.95
N PHE A 26 -4.56 12.86 -17.39
CA PHE A 26 -4.26 12.50 -16.02
C PHE A 26 -4.85 13.50 -15.01
N PHE A 27 -4.90 14.78 -15.37
CA PHE A 27 -5.54 15.84 -14.59
C PHE A 27 -7.07 15.69 -14.54
N SER A 28 -7.72 15.27 -15.64
CA SER A 28 -9.17 15.08 -15.70
C SER A 28 -9.69 13.94 -14.83
N ARG A 29 -8.97 12.82 -14.73
CA ARG A 29 -9.37 11.72 -13.84
C ARG A 29 -9.26 12.05 -12.36
N LYS A 30 -8.26 12.82 -11.95
CA LYS A 30 -8.06 13.21 -10.54
C LYS A 30 -9.03 14.30 -10.07
N SER A 31 -9.47 15.20 -10.95
CA SER A 31 -10.53 16.16 -10.60
C SER A 31 -11.87 15.46 -10.38
N LEU A 32 -12.18 14.41 -11.14
CA LEU A 32 -13.38 13.59 -10.95
C LEU A 32 -13.36 12.78 -9.62
N GLU A 33 -12.19 12.37 -9.13
CA GLU A 33 -12.07 11.73 -7.81
C GLU A 33 -12.28 12.72 -6.67
N ILE A 34 -11.72 13.92 -6.78
CA ILE A 34 -11.93 15.00 -5.80
C ILE A 34 -13.39 15.45 -5.79
N GLU A 35 -14.03 15.59 -6.94
CA GLU A 35 -15.45 15.92 -7.06
C GLU A 35 -16.36 14.84 -6.50
N ARG A 36 -16.00 13.54 -6.66
CA ARG A 36 -16.66 12.41 -6.00
C ARG A 36 -16.54 12.46 -4.48
N VAL A 37 -15.38 12.81 -3.95
CA VAL A 37 -15.15 12.96 -2.49
C VAL A 37 -16.00 14.11 -1.94
N LEU A 38 -16.14 15.22 -2.69
CA LEU A 38 -17.00 16.35 -2.32
C LEU A 38 -18.48 15.99 -2.36
N LEU A 39 -18.93 15.18 -3.34
CA LEU A 39 -20.29 14.68 -3.43
C LEU A 39 -20.63 13.65 -2.33
N MET A 40 -19.67 12.85 -1.88
CA MET A 40 -19.84 11.91 -0.77
C MET A 40 -20.01 12.62 0.60
N ASN A 41 -19.56 13.86 0.74
CA ASN A 41 -19.81 14.68 1.94
C ASN A 41 -21.29 15.01 2.19
N GLN A 42 -22.20 14.66 1.28
CA GLN A 42 -23.65 14.88 1.41
C GLN A 42 -24.41 13.66 1.98
N THR A 43 -23.77 12.50 2.15
CA THR A 43 -24.45 11.35 2.74
C THR A 43 -24.50 11.44 4.27
N LYS A 44 -25.67 11.22 4.85
CA LYS A 44 -25.81 11.11 6.31
C LYS A 44 -25.01 9.90 6.79
N GLY A 45 -24.05 10.11 7.70
CA GLY A 45 -23.27 9.03 8.30
C GLY A 45 -24.17 8.04 9.05
N SER A 46 -23.91 6.73 8.88
CA SER A 46 -24.63 5.65 9.55
C SER A 46 -23.68 4.66 10.21
N ALA A 47 -23.83 4.49 11.54
CA ALA A 47 -23.07 3.47 12.29
C ALA A 47 -23.40 2.06 11.81
N LEU A 48 -24.65 1.80 11.41
CA LEU A 48 -25.06 0.48 10.89
C LEU A 48 -24.32 0.09 9.60
N ALA A 49 -23.86 1.07 8.83
CA ALA A 49 -23.07 0.78 7.63
C ALA A 49 -21.74 0.10 7.92
N LEU A 50 -21.22 0.18 9.16
CA LEU A 50 -20.01 -0.49 9.60
C LEU A 50 -20.24 -1.93 10.07
N LEU A 51 -21.50 -2.38 10.20
CA LEU A 51 -21.86 -3.70 10.69
C LEU A 51 -21.17 -4.85 9.91
N PRO A 52 -21.08 -4.84 8.57
CA PRO A 52 -20.39 -5.91 7.83
C PRO A 52 -18.91 -6.04 8.25
N LEU A 53 -18.21 -4.92 8.43
CA LEU A 53 -16.83 -4.93 8.92
C LEU A 53 -16.75 -5.49 10.34
N GLY A 54 -17.67 -5.08 11.23
CA GLY A 54 -17.77 -5.60 12.59
C GLY A 54 -18.00 -7.11 12.62
N ILE A 55 -18.89 -7.64 11.78
CA ILE A 55 -19.15 -9.07 11.65
C ILE A 55 -17.92 -9.81 11.13
N PHE A 56 -17.27 -9.29 10.09
CA PHE A 56 -16.03 -9.86 9.56
C PHE A 56 -14.97 -10.01 10.66
N LEU A 57 -14.69 -8.93 11.41
CA LEU A 57 -13.71 -8.94 12.49
C LEU A 57 -14.11 -9.87 13.63
N ALA A 58 -15.38 -9.87 14.02
CA ALA A 58 -15.90 -10.74 15.08
C ALA A 58 -15.79 -12.22 14.70
N LEU A 59 -16.10 -12.58 13.47
CA LEU A 59 -15.97 -13.95 12.96
C LEU A 59 -14.51 -14.37 12.84
N PHE A 60 -13.67 -13.56 12.22
CA PHE A 60 -12.28 -13.92 11.93
C PHE A 60 -11.40 -13.93 13.20
N ILE A 61 -11.40 -12.81 13.95
CA ILE A 61 -10.60 -12.70 15.17
C ILE A 61 -11.28 -13.46 16.34
N GLY A 62 -12.61 -13.32 16.48
CA GLY A 62 -13.34 -13.96 17.56
C GLY A 62 -13.28 -15.47 17.51
N SER A 63 -13.40 -16.08 16.33
CA SER A 63 -13.24 -17.52 16.16
C SER A 63 -11.85 -17.99 16.60
N GLY A 64 -10.78 -17.32 16.12
CA GLY A 64 -9.42 -17.67 16.49
C GLY A 64 -9.12 -17.54 17.99
N VAL A 65 -9.66 -16.49 18.65
CA VAL A 65 -9.48 -16.29 20.10
C VAL A 65 -10.25 -17.34 20.92
N ILE A 66 -11.49 -17.66 20.50
CA ILE A 66 -12.35 -18.64 21.24
C ILE A 66 -11.80 -20.06 21.13
N THR A 67 -11.32 -20.43 19.94
CA THR A 67 -10.89 -21.81 19.64
C THR A 67 -9.40 -22.04 19.89
N GLY A 68 -8.61 -20.95 19.98
CA GLY A 68 -7.15 -21.03 20.01
C GLY A 68 -6.53 -21.37 18.63
N ASP A 69 -7.35 -21.47 17.58
CA ASP A 69 -6.94 -21.84 16.24
C ASP A 69 -7.52 -20.87 15.19
N PHE A 70 -6.67 -20.05 14.56
CA PHE A 70 -7.06 -19.07 13.55
C PHE A 70 -7.36 -19.70 12.16
N TYR A 71 -7.14 -21.00 12.00
CA TYR A 71 -7.48 -21.73 10.78
C TYR A 71 -8.85 -22.41 10.85
N GLN A 72 -9.48 -22.47 12.02
CA GLN A 72 -10.77 -23.13 12.17
C GLN A 72 -11.88 -22.45 11.35
N LEU A 73 -11.88 -21.12 11.26
CA LEU A 73 -12.73 -20.38 10.33
C LEU A 73 -11.86 -19.72 9.26
N PRO A 74 -11.80 -20.27 8.04
CA PRO A 74 -11.04 -19.65 6.97
C PRO A 74 -11.48 -18.20 6.72
N ILE A 75 -10.52 -17.29 6.55
CA ILE A 75 -10.77 -15.85 6.36
C ILE A 75 -11.71 -15.58 5.20
N ILE A 76 -11.64 -16.42 4.13
CA ILE A 76 -12.52 -16.30 2.96
C ILE A 76 -13.98 -16.57 3.30
N VAL A 77 -14.26 -17.48 4.25
CA VAL A 77 -15.64 -17.75 4.71
C VAL A 77 -16.16 -16.58 5.51
N ALA A 78 -15.36 -16.02 6.41
CA ALA A 78 -15.73 -14.86 7.21
C ALA A 78 -16.07 -13.64 6.32
N ILE A 79 -15.28 -13.38 5.27
CA ILE A 79 -15.54 -12.26 4.35
C ILE A 79 -16.75 -12.49 3.45
N ILE A 80 -17.04 -13.73 3.04
CA ILE A 80 -18.25 -14.07 2.27
C ILE A 80 -19.50 -13.79 3.12
N ILE A 81 -19.50 -14.21 4.40
CA ILE A 81 -20.61 -13.94 5.31
C ILE A 81 -20.80 -12.43 5.48
N ALA A 82 -19.73 -11.69 5.76
CA ALA A 82 -19.76 -10.24 5.93
C ALA A 82 -20.23 -9.51 4.65
N SER A 83 -19.76 -9.94 3.47
CA SER A 83 -20.17 -9.40 2.18
C SER A 83 -21.65 -9.68 1.89
N THR A 84 -22.14 -10.85 2.26
CA THR A 84 -23.56 -11.18 2.16
C THR A 84 -24.40 -10.25 3.04
N VAL A 85 -23.99 -10.00 4.28
CA VAL A 85 -24.65 -9.03 5.16
C VAL A 85 -24.63 -7.64 4.53
N ALA A 86 -23.51 -7.20 3.99
CA ALA A 86 -23.41 -5.90 3.30
C ALA A 86 -24.42 -5.76 2.16
N LEU A 87 -24.58 -6.81 1.33
CA LEU A 87 -25.51 -6.84 0.21
C LEU A 87 -27.00 -6.90 0.64
N VAL A 88 -27.31 -7.53 1.78
CA VAL A 88 -28.68 -7.61 2.30
C VAL A 88 -29.10 -6.32 3.02
N MET A 89 -28.14 -5.55 3.56
CA MET A 89 -28.42 -4.26 4.19
C MET A 89 -28.98 -3.24 3.18
N ASN A 90 -29.47 -2.11 3.68
CA ASN A 90 -30.05 -1.01 2.90
C ASN A 90 -31.18 -1.48 1.95
N ARG A 91 -32.35 -1.81 2.54
CA ARG A 91 -33.54 -2.29 1.81
C ARG A 91 -34.16 -1.27 0.85
N LYS A 92 -33.65 -0.01 0.84
CA LYS A 92 -34.14 1.05 -0.05
C LYS A 92 -33.61 0.89 -1.48
N GLU A 93 -32.50 0.18 -1.66
CA GLU A 93 -31.92 -0.06 -2.98
C GLU A 93 -32.21 -1.48 -3.48
N SER A 94 -32.32 -1.62 -4.80
CA SER A 94 -32.47 -2.94 -5.42
C SER A 94 -31.24 -3.81 -5.19
N PHE A 95 -31.43 -5.12 -5.13
CA PHE A 95 -30.30 -6.06 -4.99
C PHE A 95 -29.32 -5.92 -6.16
N GLN A 96 -29.84 -5.73 -7.38
CA GLN A 96 -29.03 -5.52 -8.58
C GLN A 96 -28.09 -4.31 -8.43
N THR A 97 -28.59 -3.16 -7.99
CA THR A 97 -27.78 -1.96 -7.76
C THR A 97 -26.66 -2.21 -6.75
N LYS A 98 -26.94 -2.96 -5.68
CA LYS A 98 -25.93 -3.31 -4.67
C LYS A 98 -24.86 -4.24 -5.22
N VAL A 99 -25.23 -5.22 -6.04
CA VAL A 99 -24.28 -6.11 -6.74
C VAL A 99 -23.38 -5.30 -7.70
N GLU A 100 -23.94 -4.36 -8.46
CA GLU A 100 -23.17 -3.50 -9.36
C GLU A 100 -22.16 -2.64 -8.59
N ARG A 101 -22.56 -2.08 -7.43
CA ARG A 101 -21.65 -1.34 -6.53
C ARG A 101 -20.56 -2.23 -5.96
N PHE A 102 -20.93 -3.41 -5.48
CA PHE A 102 -19.97 -4.39 -4.99
C PHE A 102 -18.94 -4.76 -6.06
N ALA A 103 -19.40 -5.06 -7.28
CA ALA A 103 -18.54 -5.34 -8.43
C ALA A 103 -17.61 -4.17 -8.77
N LYS A 104 -18.12 -2.93 -8.69
CA LYS A 104 -17.32 -1.71 -8.87
C LYS A 104 -16.23 -1.58 -7.79
N GLY A 105 -16.52 -1.91 -6.53
CA GLY A 105 -15.54 -1.94 -5.45
C GLY A 105 -14.48 -3.02 -5.67
N ALA A 106 -14.91 -4.24 -5.99
CA ALA A 106 -14.02 -5.35 -6.33
C ALA A 106 -13.11 -5.06 -7.54
N GLY A 107 -13.61 -4.32 -8.53
CA GLY A 107 -12.89 -3.87 -9.73
C GLY A 107 -12.23 -2.50 -9.58
N ASN A 108 -12.04 -1.98 -8.36
CA ASN A 108 -11.32 -0.72 -8.15
C ASN A 108 -9.90 -0.81 -8.74
N PRO A 109 -9.41 0.21 -9.48
CA PRO A 109 -8.10 0.18 -10.09
C PRO A 109 -6.94 -0.19 -9.14
N ASN A 110 -6.98 0.28 -7.89
CA ASN A 110 -5.97 -0.08 -6.89
C ASN A 110 -6.04 -1.57 -6.53
N ILE A 111 -7.25 -2.13 -6.39
CA ILE A 111 -7.46 -3.56 -6.16
C ILE A 111 -6.94 -4.36 -7.35
N VAL A 112 -7.29 -4.00 -8.58
CA VAL A 112 -6.84 -4.71 -9.79
C VAL A 112 -5.30 -4.72 -9.88
N VAL A 113 -4.62 -3.62 -9.58
CA VAL A 113 -3.14 -3.58 -9.53
C VAL A 113 -2.60 -4.57 -8.48
N MET A 114 -3.22 -4.65 -7.30
CA MET A 114 -2.85 -5.62 -6.26
C MET A 114 -3.01 -7.06 -6.75
N LEU A 115 -4.13 -7.38 -7.42
CA LEU A 115 -4.36 -8.71 -8.00
C LEU A 115 -3.27 -9.09 -9.01
N LEU A 116 -2.87 -8.15 -9.88
CA LEU A 116 -1.79 -8.37 -10.83
C LEU A 116 -0.45 -8.60 -10.13
N ILE A 117 -0.17 -7.88 -9.04
CA ILE A 117 1.04 -8.10 -8.22
C ILE A 117 1.02 -9.52 -7.64
N PHE A 118 -0.10 -9.99 -7.06
CA PHE A 118 -0.19 -11.35 -6.51
C PHE A 118 0.07 -12.41 -7.57
N VAL A 119 -0.58 -12.31 -8.71
CA VAL A 119 -0.44 -13.26 -9.82
C VAL A 119 1.00 -13.33 -10.31
N LEU A 120 1.63 -12.18 -10.57
CA LEU A 120 3.01 -12.12 -11.07
C LEU A 120 4.03 -12.52 -10.01
N ALA A 121 3.82 -12.15 -8.75
CA ALA A 121 4.70 -12.53 -7.66
C ALA A 121 4.63 -14.03 -7.36
N GLY A 122 3.45 -14.63 -7.44
CA GLY A 122 3.29 -16.09 -7.37
C GLY A 122 4.04 -16.82 -8.49
N ALA A 123 3.89 -16.35 -9.73
CA ALA A 123 4.60 -16.88 -10.87
C ALA A 123 6.13 -16.79 -10.71
N PHE A 124 6.64 -15.62 -10.30
CA PHE A 124 8.07 -15.42 -10.02
C PHE A 124 8.56 -16.30 -8.89
N SER A 125 7.88 -16.31 -7.74
CA SER A 125 8.25 -17.09 -6.56
C SER A 125 8.40 -18.57 -6.89
N GLN A 126 7.41 -19.16 -7.54
CA GLN A 126 7.40 -20.59 -7.86
C GLN A 126 8.44 -20.96 -8.92
N THR A 127 8.66 -20.10 -9.94
CA THR A 127 9.71 -20.30 -10.92
C THR A 127 11.11 -20.17 -10.31
N ALA A 128 11.36 -19.16 -9.51
CA ALA A 128 12.63 -18.99 -8.81
C ALA A 128 12.92 -20.16 -7.84
N LYS A 129 11.89 -20.61 -7.09
CA LYS A 129 12.00 -21.77 -6.20
C LYS A 129 12.33 -23.04 -6.98
N GLY A 130 11.62 -23.32 -8.07
CA GLY A 130 11.79 -24.55 -8.86
C GLY A 130 13.15 -24.69 -9.54
N MET A 131 13.87 -23.58 -9.81
CA MET A 131 15.25 -23.63 -10.31
C MET A 131 16.32 -23.59 -9.21
N GLY A 132 15.92 -23.50 -7.92
CA GLY A 132 16.84 -23.39 -6.79
C GLY A 132 17.44 -21.99 -6.58
N SER A 133 16.83 -20.94 -7.16
CA SER A 133 17.28 -19.55 -7.04
C SER A 133 17.11 -19.02 -5.62
N VAL A 134 16.02 -19.42 -4.92
CA VAL A 134 15.79 -19.04 -3.53
C VAL A 134 16.90 -19.58 -2.63
N GLU A 135 17.19 -20.89 -2.71
CA GLU A 135 18.24 -21.53 -1.93
C GLU A 135 19.63 -20.94 -2.20
N ALA A 136 19.96 -20.72 -3.48
CA ALA A 136 21.23 -20.12 -3.85
C ALA A 136 21.40 -18.71 -3.29
N THR A 137 20.32 -17.89 -3.33
CA THR A 137 20.32 -16.52 -2.81
C THR A 137 20.44 -16.51 -1.28
N VAL A 138 19.75 -17.41 -0.59
CA VAL A 138 19.84 -17.54 0.88
C VAL A 138 21.21 -18.03 1.30
N ASN A 139 21.78 -19.04 0.63
CA ASN A 139 23.14 -19.52 0.92
C ASN A 139 24.20 -18.43 0.70
N LEU A 140 24.05 -17.60 -0.34
CA LEU A 140 24.89 -16.41 -0.54
C LEU A 140 24.74 -15.45 0.64
N ALA A 141 23.51 -15.11 1.05
CA ALA A 141 23.27 -14.20 2.17
C ALA A 141 23.89 -14.74 3.48
N LEU A 142 23.73 -16.05 3.76
CA LEU A 142 24.31 -16.72 4.93
C LEU A 142 25.85 -16.78 4.89
N SER A 143 26.45 -16.81 3.70
CA SER A 143 27.92 -16.78 3.57
C SER A 143 28.55 -15.43 3.85
N VAL A 144 27.76 -14.33 3.67
CA VAL A 144 28.24 -12.95 3.82
C VAL A 144 27.83 -12.34 5.16
N LEU A 145 26.64 -12.65 5.66
CA LEU A 145 26.07 -12.06 6.87
C LEU A 145 25.96 -13.11 7.99
N PRO A 146 26.36 -12.78 9.22
CA PRO A 146 26.04 -13.61 10.37
C PRO A 146 24.51 -13.69 10.55
N GLN A 147 24.04 -14.84 11.06
CA GLN A 147 22.61 -15.12 11.23
C GLN A 147 21.85 -14.02 11.97
N SER A 148 22.44 -13.42 12.98
CA SER A 148 21.87 -12.33 13.76
C SER A 148 21.61 -11.04 12.95
N LEU A 149 22.29 -10.86 11.82
CA LEU A 149 22.14 -9.69 10.96
C LEU A 149 21.29 -9.96 9.70
N LEU A 150 20.93 -11.20 9.40
CA LEU A 150 20.13 -11.54 8.22
C LEU A 150 18.76 -10.84 8.23
N VAL A 151 18.10 -10.89 9.39
CA VAL A 151 16.78 -10.30 9.55
C VAL A 151 16.84 -8.77 9.47
N VAL A 152 17.87 -8.15 10.08
CA VAL A 152 18.15 -6.72 9.92
C VAL A 152 18.45 -6.39 8.46
N GLY A 153 19.21 -7.23 7.76
CA GLY A 153 19.47 -7.10 6.34
C GLY A 153 18.20 -7.09 5.50
N LEU A 154 17.23 -7.99 5.79
CA LEU A 154 15.91 -8.00 5.15
C LEU A 154 15.15 -6.68 5.38
N PHE A 155 15.16 -6.16 6.61
CA PHE A 155 14.53 -4.88 6.93
C PHE A 155 15.16 -3.74 6.12
N VAL A 156 16.48 -3.65 6.11
CA VAL A 156 17.23 -2.58 5.42
C VAL A 156 17.04 -2.66 3.91
N ILE A 157 17.20 -3.85 3.31
CA ILE A 157 17.00 -4.05 1.87
C ILE A 157 15.55 -3.73 1.48
N GLY A 158 14.57 -4.22 2.26
CA GLY A 158 13.16 -3.90 2.06
C GLY A 158 12.89 -2.39 2.12
N SER A 159 13.54 -1.69 3.03
CA SER A 159 13.44 -0.23 3.16
C SER A 159 13.92 0.50 1.90
N PHE A 160 15.10 0.15 1.38
CA PHE A 160 15.65 0.77 0.17
C PHE A 160 14.84 0.45 -1.09
N ILE A 161 14.39 -0.80 -1.25
CA ILE A 161 13.55 -1.20 -2.38
C ILE A 161 12.23 -0.43 -2.35
N SER A 162 11.56 -0.37 -1.21
CA SER A 162 10.28 0.31 -1.06
C SER A 162 10.41 1.82 -1.27
N LEU A 163 11.49 2.42 -0.78
CA LEU A 163 11.80 3.83 -1.03
C LEU A 163 11.95 4.12 -2.54
N ALA A 164 12.63 3.24 -3.26
CA ALA A 164 12.93 3.39 -4.68
C ALA A 164 11.74 3.05 -5.59
N MET A 165 10.97 2.01 -5.26
CA MET A 165 9.78 1.60 -6.03
C MET A 165 8.54 2.44 -5.71
N GLY A 166 8.48 3.03 -4.52
CA GLY A 166 7.30 3.75 -4.03
C GLY A 166 6.11 2.85 -3.73
N THR A 167 6.34 1.58 -3.39
CA THR A 167 5.28 0.62 -3.06
C THR A 167 5.73 -0.43 -2.05
N SER A 168 5.09 -0.45 -0.90
CA SER A 168 5.30 -1.49 0.12
C SER A 168 4.85 -2.87 -0.36
N MET A 169 3.74 -2.94 -1.08
CA MET A 169 3.20 -4.19 -1.65
C MET A 169 4.18 -4.87 -2.59
N GLY A 170 4.72 -4.12 -3.56
CA GLY A 170 5.69 -4.66 -4.52
C GLY A 170 6.97 -5.14 -3.85
N THR A 171 7.42 -4.43 -2.82
CA THR A 171 8.59 -4.80 -2.03
C THR A 171 8.37 -6.10 -1.26
N ILE A 172 7.21 -6.26 -0.60
CA ILE A 172 6.85 -7.50 0.10
C ILE A 172 6.82 -8.66 -0.90
N ALA A 173 6.16 -8.49 -2.04
CA ALA A 173 6.05 -9.51 -3.08
C ALA A 173 7.44 -9.95 -3.62
N ALA A 174 8.38 -9.02 -3.76
CA ALA A 174 9.74 -9.32 -4.23
C ALA A 174 10.60 -10.04 -3.18
N LEU A 175 10.46 -9.69 -1.90
CA LEU A 175 11.31 -10.22 -0.82
C LEU A 175 10.73 -11.42 -0.08
N ALA A 176 9.42 -11.63 -0.13
CA ALA A 176 8.74 -12.70 0.60
C ALA A 176 9.37 -14.09 0.37
N PRO A 177 9.69 -14.51 -0.87
CA PRO A 177 10.30 -15.81 -1.08
C PRO A 177 11.68 -15.96 -0.43
N ILE A 178 12.47 -14.88 -0.37
CA ILE A 178 13.78 -14.87 0.32
C ILE A 178 13.56 -15.00 1.84
N ALA A 179 12.60 -14.28 2.40
CA ALA A 179 12.26 -14.34 3.83
C ALA A 179 11.82 -15.74 4.24
N VAL A 180 10.96 -16.40 3.44
CA VAL A 180 10.56 -17.80 3.63
C VAL A 180 11.77 -18.73 3.50
N GLY A 181 12.64 -18.53 2.50
CA GLY A 181 13.84 -19.32 2.30
C GLY A 181 14.84 -19.21 3.47
N ILE A 182 15.01 -18.02 4.05
CA ILE A 182 15.83 -17.82 5.26
C ILE A 182 15.25 -18.63 6.43
N SER A 183 13.94 -18.54 6.67
CA SER A 183 13.29 -19.31 7.72
C SER A 183 13.41 -20.82 7.53
N GLN A 184 13.42 -21.32 6.30
CA GLN A 184 13.58 -22.76 6.01
C GLN A 184 15.01 -23.27 6.24
N GLN A 185 16.01 -22.40 6.19
CA GLN A 185 17.42 -22.74 6.38
C GLN A 185 17.98 -22.33 7.75
N THR A 186 17.16 -21.67 8.57
CA THR A 186 17.52 -21.21 9.90
C THR A 186 16.41 -21.56 10.89
N ASP A 187 16.65 -21.45 12.20
CA ASP A 187 15.60 -21.63 13.23
C ASP A 187 14.76 -20.35 13.42
N ILE A 188 14.91 -19.36 12.54
CA ILE A 188 14.15 -18.11 12.62
C ILE A 188 12.73 -18.36 12.09
N SER A 189 11.71 -17.99 12.87
CA SER A 189 10.33 -18.24 12.48
C SER A 189 9.95 -17.48 11.21
N VAL A 190 9.17 -18.11 10.33
CA VAL A 190 8.71 -17.50 9.08
C VAL A 190 7.81 -16.27 9.35
N ALA A 191 7.03 -16.28 10.43
CA ALA A 191 6.23 -15.13 10.84
C ALA A 191 7.10 -13.91 11.18
N PHE A 192 8.23 -14.13 11.86
CA PHE A 192 9.17 -13.07 12.23
C PHE A 192 9.89 -12.49 11.00
N THR A 193 10.41 -13.34 10.09
CA THR A 193 11.06 -12.86 8.86
C THR A 193 10.10 -12.12 7.96
N MET A 194 8.86 -12.59 7.82
CA MET A 194 7.84 -11.93 7.01
C MET A 194 7.37 -10.61 7.60
N ALA A 195 7.14 -10.54 8.92
CA ALA A 195 6.81 -9.27 9.59
C ALA A 195 7.95 -8.25 9.47
N THR A 196 9.20 -8.72 9.44
CA THR A 196 10.37 -7.86 9.19
C THR A 196 10.36 -7.28 7.77
N VAL A 197 10.03 -8.08 6.77
CA VAL A 197 9.87 -7.59 5.38
C VAL A 197 8.77 -6.55 5.29
N VAL A 198 7.61 -6.80 5.94
CA VAL A 198 6.52 -5.80 6.03
C VAL A 198 7.03 -4.52 6.68
N GLY A 199 7.73 -4.60 7.80
CA GLY A 199 8.30 -3.45 8.51
C GLY A 199 9.24 -2.63 7.65
N GLY A 200 10.19 -3.28 6.95
CA GLY A 200 11.13 -2.61 6.03
C GLY A 200 10.41 -1.96 4.86
N ALA A 201 9.46 -2.67 4.24
CA ALA A 201 8.66 -2.14 3.15
C ALA A 201 7.83 -0.91 3.57
N MET A 202 7.26 -0.91 4.78
CA MET A 202 6.50 0.22 5.34
C MET A 202 7.41 1.41 5.66
N PHE A 203 8.63 1.18 6.18
CA PHE A 203 9.59 2.25 6.43
C PHE A 203 10.01 2.95 5.13
N GLY A 204 10.31 2.18 4.08
CA GLY A 204 10.64 2.75 2.77
C GLY A 204 9.49 3.53 2.16
N ASP A 205 8.26 3.02 2.29
CA ASP A 205 7.04 3.69 1.81
C ASP A 205 6.80 5.05 2.50
N ASN A 206 6.98 5.12 3.82
CA ASN A 206 6.90 6.36 4.60
C ASN A 206 7.89 7.44 4.16
N LEU A 207 9.04 7.05 3.62
CA LEU A 207 10.10 7.96 3.16
C LEU A 207 10.12 8.15 1.64
N SER A 208 9.35 7.39 0.87
CA SER A 208 9.34 7.50 -0.58
C SER A 208 8.80 8.85 -1.06
N PHE A 209 9.43 9.40 -2.10
CA PHE A 209 8.95 10.59 -2.81
C PHE A 209 7.87 10.27 -3.85
N ILE A 210 7.78 9.03 -4.29
CA ILE A 210 6.91 8.59 -5.40
C ILE A 210 5.77 7.69 -4.94
N SER A 211 5.71 7.36 -3.65
CA SER A 211 4.64 6.56 -3.06
C SER A 211 3.28 7.27 -3.19
N ASP A 212 2.25 6.48 -3.50
CA ASP A 212 0.87 6.99 -3.62
C ASP A 212 0.37 7.61 -2.31
N THR A 213 0.77 7.08 -1.15
CA THR A 213 0.44 7.64 0.17
C THR A 213 1.07 9.01 0.37
N THR A 214 2.36 9.15 0.02
CA THR A 214 3.07 10.43 0.06
C THR A 214 2.42 11.46 -0.85
N ILE A 215 2.11 11.08 -2.10
CA ILE A 215 1.47 11.96 -3.07
C ILE A 215 0.10 12.42 -2.56
N ALA A 216 -0.71 11.50 -2.03
CA ALA A 216 -2.03 11.80 -1.48
C ALA A 216 -1.94 12.75 -0.26
N ALA A 217 -1.04 12.47 0.70
CA ALA A 217 -0.86 13.29 1.89
C ALA A 217 -0.39 14.70 1.56
N VAL A 218 0.62 14.82 0.70
CA VAL A 218 1.19 16.12 0.30
C VAL A 218 0.17 16.98 -0.45
N ARG A 219 -0.56 16.38 -1.40
CA ARG A 219 -1.55 17.11 -2.21
C ARG A 219 -2.75 17.57 -1.41
N THR A 220 -3.27 16.72 -0.53
CA THR A 220 -4.43 17.06 0.30
C THR A 220 -4.11 18.15 1.32
N GLN A 221 -2.87 18.22 1.80
CA GLN A 221 -2.45 19.22 2.77
C GLN A 221 -1.83 20.48 2.15
N GLY A 222 -1.50 20.47 0.85
CA GLY A 222 -0.91 21.62 0.16
C GLY A 222 0.53 21.90 0.61
N THR A 223 1.34 20.85 0.81
CA THR A 223 2.76 20.95 1.17
C THR A 223 3.64 20.32 0.07
N GLU A 224 4.96 20.39 0.23
CA GLU A 224 5.92 19.83 -0.71
C GLU A 224 6.39 18.43 -0.27
N MET A 225 6.73 17.56 -1.24
CA MET A 225 7.24 16.22 -0.99
C MET A 225 8.52 16.22 -0.12
N LYS A 226 9.42 17.16 -0.41
CA LYS A 226 10.68 17.34 0.33
C LYS A 226 10.44 17.68 1.81
N ASP A 227 9.43 18.49 2.08
CA ASP A 227 9.10 18.91 3.45
C ASP A 227 8.45 17.78 4.23
N LYS A 228 7.54 17.02 3.59
CA LYS A 228 6.95 15.81 4.18
C LYS A 228 8.04 14.78 4.47
N PHE A 229 8.97 14.53 3.53
CA PHE A 229 10.09 13.61 3.72
C PHE A 229 10.91 13.97 4.97
N LYS A 230 11.34 15.23 5.09
CA LYS A 230 12.12 15.70 6.26
C LYS A 230 11.35 15.50 7.57
N THR A 231 10.06 15.82 7.57
CA THR A 231 9.22 15.70 8.75
C THR A 231 9.04 14.22 9.14
N ASN A 232 8.74 13.36 8.18
CA ASN A 232 8.63 11.92 8.40
C ASN A 232 9.94 11.33 8.88
N PHE A 233 11.06 11.63 8.22
CA PHE A 233 12.36 11.09 8.57
C PHE A 233 12.69 11.29 10.05
N LEU A 234 12.43 12.49 10.58
CA LEU A 234 12.67 12.81 11.99
C LEU A 234 11.79 11.98 12.95
N ILE A 235 10.59 11.56 12.52
CA ILE A 235 9.64 10.81 13.37
C ILE A 235 9.85 9.32 13.21
N VAL A 236 10.10 8.81 11.98
CA VAL A 236 10.17 7.37 11.72
C VAL A 236 11.56 6.77 11.95
N LEU A 237 12.62 7.59 11.87
CA LEU A 237 13.99 7.10 12.09
C LEU A 237 14.19 6.45 13.47
N PRO A 238 13.72 7.06 14.59
CA PRO A 238 13.78 6.39 15.90
C PRO A 238 13.05 5.04 15.91
N ALA A 239 11.88 4.95 15.25
CA ALA A 239 11.14 3.69 15.14
C ALA A 239 11.93 2.63 14.35
N ALA A 240 12.59 3.01 13.25
CA ALA A 240 13.42 2.11 12.46
C ALA A 240 14.65 1.62 13.24
N ILE A 241 15.34 2.51 13.96
CA ILE A 241 16.48 2.16 14.80
C ILE A 241 16.06 1.18 15.91
N LEU A 242 14.96 1.47 16.62
CA LEU A 242 14.42 0.56 17.64
C LEU A 242 13.99 -0.77 17.04
N THR A 243 13.40 -0.76 15.84
CA THR A 243 13.08 -2.01 15.12
C THR A 243 14.34 -2.82 14.86
N CYS A 244 15.41 -2.21 14.31
CA CYS A 244 16.67 -2.91 14.09
C CYS A 244 17.26 -3.49 15.38
N ILE A 245 17.19 -2.75 16.49
CA ILE A 245 17.64 -3.25 17.81
C ILE A 245 16.82 -4.46 18.24
N LEU A 246 15.49 -4.39 18.16
CA LEU A 246 14.62 -5.52 18.49
C LEU A 246 14.90 -6.72 17.60
N LEU A 247 15.07 -6.54 16.28
CA LEU A 247 15.40 -7.60 15.35
C LEU A 247 16.71 -8.29 15.73
N VAL A 248 17.75 -7.55 16.12
CA VAL A 248 19.00 -8.13 16.65
C VAL A 248 18.73 -8.89 17.94
N VAL A 249 18.06 -8.28 18.92
CA VAL A 249 17.81 -8.91 20.24
C VAL A 249 17.04 -10.23 20.12
N PHE A 250 16.00 -10.25 19.28
CA PHE A 250 15.19 -11.46 19.06
C PHE A 250 15.92 -12.53 18.23
N THR A 251 17.01 -12.15 17.54
CA THR A 251 17.84 -13.10 16.77
C THR A 251 19.07 -13.55 17.57
N LEU A 252 19.47 -12.79 18.61
CA LEU A 252 20.55 -13.20 19.52
C LEU A 252 20.11 -14.45 20.31
N GLY A 253 20.88 -15.51 20.18
CA GLY A 253 20.58 -16.80 20.86
C GLY A 253 20.08 -17.89 19.92
N ASN A 254 19.72 -17.59 18.69
CA ASN A 254 19.49 -18.57 17.65
C ASN A 254 20.86 -19.01 17.06
N HIS A 255 21.57 -19.85 17.81
CA HIS A 255 22.84 -20.43 17.39
C HIS A 255 22.61 -21.83 16.84
N THR A 256 22.02 -21.95 15.69
CA THR A 256 22.07 -23.21 14.95
C THR A 256 23.40 -23.33 14.20
N ASN A 257 23.97 -24.51 14.24
CA ASN A 257 25.06 -24.88 13.34
C ASN A 257 24.48 -24.99 11.93
N ILE A 258 24.30 -23.85 11.24
CA ILE A 258 23.84 -23.85 9.87
C ILE A 258 24.99 -24.39 9.02
N THR A 259 24.78 -25.51 8.38
CA THR A 259 25.65 -25.95 7.28
C THR A 259 25.33 -25.06 6.06
N ILE A 260 26.17 -24.04 5.86
CA ILE A 260 26.05 -23.18 4.68
C ILE A 260 26.28 -24.05 3.45
N GLY A 261 25.23 -24.24 2.65
CA GLY A 261 25.31 -24.99 1.40
C GLY A 261 26.16 -24.26 0.36
N THR A 262 26.67 -24.97 -0.60
CA THR A 262 27.26 -24.35 -1.79
C THR A 262 26.19 -23.71 -2.61
N PHE A 263 26.47 -22.55 -3.25
CA PHE A 263 25.53 -21.86 -4.13
C PHE A 263 26.14 -21.64 -5.52
N ASN A 264 25.28 -21.68 -6.52
CA ASN A 264 25.65 -21.36 -7.89
C ASN A 264 25.28 -19.90 -8.19
N TRP A 265 26.25 -19.06 -8.55
CA TRP A 265 26.05 -17.66 -8.89
C TRP A 265 25.02 -17.43 -9.98
N VAL A 266 24.93 -18.32 -10.96
CA VAL A 266 23.95 -18.21 -12.06
C VAL A 266 22.52 -18.29 -11.53
N LYS A 267 22.28 -19.13 -10.50
CA LYS A 267 20.99 -19.28 -9.85
C LYS A 267 20.61 -18.09 -8.95
N VAL A 268 21.55 -17.25 -8.55
CA VAL A 268 21.31 -16.01 -7.81
C VAL A 268 20.82 -14.88 -8.73
N LEU A 269 21.17 -14.91 -10.03
CA LEU A 269 20.89 -13.81 -10.95
C LEU A 269 19.42 -13.39 -11.06
N PRO A 270 18.39 -14.27 -11.01
CA PRO A 270 17.00 -13.84 -11.04
C PRO A 270 16.64 -12.88 -9.88
N TYR A 271 17.05 -13.24 -8.65
CA TYR A 271 16.82 -12.38 -7.49
C TYR A 271 17.69 -11.12 -7.53
N ALA A 272 18.96 -11.24 -7.88
CA ALA A 272 19.82 -10.08 -8.04
C ALA A 272 19.29 -9.10 -9.08
N GLY A 273 18.76 -9.60 -10.20
CA GLY A 273 18.11 -8.78 -11.23
C GLY A 273 16.84 -8.11 -10.75
N VAL A 274 15.96 -8.83 -10.05
CA VAL A 274 14.74 -8.29 -9.44
C VAL A 274 15.07 -7.21 -8.42
N LEU A 275 16.02 -7.47 -7.51
CA LEU A 275 16.40 -6.51 -6.47
C LEU A 275 17.05 -5.26 -7.08
N LEU A 276 17.93 -5.42 -8.07
CA LEU A 276 18.57 -4.30 -8.76
C LEU A 276 17.55 -3.45 -9.52
N ALA A 277 16.66 -4.07 -10.30
CA ALA A 277 15.61 -3.36 -11.03
C ALA A 277 14.66 -2.63 -10.07
N ALA A 278 14.32 -3.23 -8.94
CA ALA A 278 13.52 -2.61 -7.89
C ALA A 278 14.24 -1.42 -7.24
N LEU A 279 15.53 -1.54 -6.92
CA LEU A 279 16.36 -0.44 -6.39
C LEU A 279 16.51 0.72 -7.40
N LEU A 280 16.46 0.42 -8.70
CA LEU A 280 16.43 1.44 -9.75
C LEU A 280 15.05 2.11 -9.91
N GLY A 281 14.06 1.71 -9.13
CA GLY A 281 12.71 2.29 -9.14
C GLY A 281 11.84 1.83 -10.32
N TRP A 282 12.13 0.68 -10.93
CA TRP A 282 11.29 0.14 -11.99
C TRP A 282 9.91 -0.27 -11.46
N ASN A 283 8.91 -0.25 -12.34
CA ASN A 283 7.55 -0.67 -11.97
C ASN A 283 7.53 -2.13 -11.54
N VAL A 284 6.88 -2.43 -10.40
CA VAL A 284 6.83 -3.76 -9.80
C VAL A 284 6.32 -4.85 -10.74
N LEU A 285 5.34 -4.56 -11.59
CA LEU A 285 4.81 -5.54 -12.56
C LEU A 285 5.88 -5.92 -13.58
N VAL A 286 6.65 -4.93 -14.07
CA VAL A 286 7.78 -5.15 -15.00
C VAL A 286 8.90 -5.95 -14.32
N VAL A 287 9.21 -5.62 -13.07
CA VAL A 287 10.24 -6.31 -12.26
C VAL A 287 9.88 -7.77 -12.07
N LEU A 288 8.65 -8.09 -11.67
CA LEU A 288 8.22 -9.47 -11.42
C LEU A 288 8.08 -10.27 -12.72
N MET A 289 7.56 -9.68 -13.80
CA MET A 289 7.54 -10.31 -15.13
C MET A 289 8.94 -10.59 -15.65
N GLY A 290 9.82 -9.60 -15.59
CA GLY A 290 11.21 -9.72 -16.02
C GLY A 290 11.96 -10.79 -15.21
N GLY A 291 11.76 -10.81 -13.90
CA GLY A 291 12.30 -11.84 -13.00
C GLY A 291 11.83 -13.25 -13.34
N THR A 292 10.54 -13.42 -13.64
CA THR A 292 9.96 -14.70 -14.07
C THR A 292 10.58 -15.19 -15.37
N ILE A 293 10.69 -14.31 -16.36
CA ILE A 293 11.31 -14.63 -17.67
C ILE A 293 12.79 -14.98 -17.48
N LEU A 294 13.52 -14.20 -16.70
CA LEU A 294 14.94 -14.42 -16.41
C LEU A 294 15.16 -15.76 -15.71
N ALA A 295 14.33 -16.09 -14.70
CA ALA A 295 14.35 -17.37 -14.02
C ALA A 295 14.08 -18.55 -14.98
N GLY A 296 13.13 -18.37 -15.92
CA GLY A 296 12.82 -19.36 -16.94
C GLY A 296 13.99 -19.60 -17.90
N ILE A 297 14.58 -18.51 -18.43
CA ILE A 297 15.73 -18.60 -19.36
C ILE A 297 16.92 -19.29 -18.67
N ILE A 298 17.29 -18.83 -17.49
CA ILE A 298 18.42 -19.40 -16.74
C ILE A 298 18.15 -20.86 -16.39
N GLY A 299 16.95 -21.19 -15.90
CA GLY A 299 16.56 -22.55 -15.54
C GLY A 299 16.53 -23.52 -16.74
N MET A 300 16.26 -23.03 -17.95
CA MET A 300 16.39 -23.83 -19.18
C MET A 300 17.83 -24.03 -19.59
N ILE A 301 18.70 -23.02 -19.42
CA ILE A 301 20.13 -23.11 -19.77
C ILE A 301 20.88 -24.05 -18.79
N ASP A 302 20.57 -23.98 -17.50
CA ASP A 302 21.23 -24.81 -16.47
C ASP A 302 20.63 -26.22 -16.34
N GLY A 303 19.59 -26.53 -17.14
CA GLY A 303 18.92 -27.84 -17.16
C GLY A 303 17.92 -28.06 -16.02
N SER A 304 17.63 -27.05 -15.17
CA SER A 304 16.58 -27.13 -14.12
C SER A 304 15.18 -27.19 -14.71
N TYR A 305 14.98 -26.65 -15.93
CA TYR A 305 13.70 -26.58 -16.63
C TYR A 305 13.74 -27.12 -18.06
N THR A 306 12.67 -27.84 -18.41
CA THR A 306 12.15 -27.87 -19.79
C THR A 306 11.11 -26.74 -19.96
N LEU A 307 10.79 -26.37 -21.18
CA LEU A 307 9.74 -25.36 -21.45
C LEU A 307 8.40 -25.74 -20.82
N ALA A 308 8.05 -27.04 -20.83
CA ALA A 308 6.82 -27.56 -20.23
C ALA A 308 6.83 -27.42 -18.71
N THR A 309 7.94 -27.74 -18.04
CA THR A 309 8.07 -27.59 -16.57
C THR A 309 8.10 -26.14 -16.15
N PHE A 310 8.68 -25.24 -16.95
CA PHE A 310 8.60 -23.80 -16.72
C PHE A 310 7.15 -23.31 -16.71
N PHE A 311 6.35 -23.61 -17.74
CA PHE A 311 4.93 -23.21 -17.78
C PHE A 311 4.12 -23.83 -16.64
N LYS A 312 4.42 -25.09 -16.27
CA LYS A 312 3.81 -25.72 -15.10
C LYS A 312 4.09 -24.96 -13.82
N ASN A 313 5.34 -24.53 -13.56
CA ASN A 313 5.69 -23.75 -12.37
C ASN A 313 5.04 -22.37 -12.38
N VAL A 314 4.97 -21.66 -13.52
CA VAL A 314 4.22 -20.42 -13.64
C VAL A 314 2.75 -20.62 -13.24
N THR A 315 2.11 -21.67 -13.76
CA THR A 315 0.70 -21.98 -13.44
C THR A 315 0.51 -22.31 -11.97
N LEU A 316 1.37 -23.11 -11.38
CA LEU A 316 1.33 -23.46 -9.95
C LEU A 316 1.49 -22.21 -9.07
N GLY A 317 2.42 -21.31 -9.44
CA GLY A 317 2.62 -20.06 -8.71
C GLY A 317 1.39 -19.16 -8.75
N ILE A 318 0.76 -19.01 -9.92
CA ILE A 318 -0.49 -18.24 -10.07
C ILE A 318 -1.60 -18.87 -9.24
N SER A 319 -1.78 -20.20 -9.33
CA SER A 319 -2.83 -20.92 -8.60
C SER A 319 -2.67 -20.79 -7.08
N GLY A 320 -1.43 -20.76 -6.58
CA GLY A 320 -1.15 -20.55 -5.16
C GLY A 320 -1.59 -19.19 -4.61
N MET A 321 -1.80 -18.20 -5.48
CA MET A 321 -2.25 -16.86 -5.07
C MET A 321 -3.75 -16.62 -5.23
N MET A 322 -4.52 -17.59 -5.76
CA MET A 322 -5.93 -17.38 -6.10
C MET A 322 -6.81 -17.09 -4.89
N GLU A 323 -6.53 -17.65 -3.72
CA GLU A 323 -7.26 -17.35 -2.49
C GLU A 323 -7.11 -15.88 -2.10
N LEU A 324 -5.88 -15.33 -2.17
CA LEU A 324 -5.61 -13.91 -1.92
C LEU A 324 -6.30 -12.99 -2.93
N VAL A 325 -6.33 -13.40 -4.19
CA VAL A 325 -7.03 -12.68 -5.26
C VAL A 325 -8.53 -12.57 -4.93
N LEU A 326 -9.18 -13.69 -4.64
CA LEU A 326 -10.60 -13.73 -4.29
C LEU A 326 -10.90 -12.94 -3.02
N LEU A 327 -10.10 -13.13 -1.96
CA LEU A 327 -10.25 -12.43 -0.69
C LEU A 327 -10.17 -10.91 -0.89
N THR A 328 -9.18 -10.44 -1.64
CA THR A 328 -8.97 -9.00 -1.89
C THR A 328 -10.12 -8.39 -2.69
N MET A 329 -10.66 -9.11 -3.68
CA MET A 329 -11.85 -8.68 -4.43
C MET A 329 -13.08 -8.56 -3.53
N LEU A 330 -13.33 -9.54 -2.67
CA LEU A 330 -14.47 -9.54 -1.74
C LEU A 330 -14.37 -8.40 -0.72
N ILE A 331 -13.16 -8.17 -0.16
CA ILE A 331 -12.90 -7.03 0.73
C ILE A 331 -13.21 -5.72 0.00
N GLY A 332 -12.71 -5.53 -1.21
CA GLY A 332 -12.95 -4.32 -2.00
C GLY A 332 -14.42 -4.06 -2.28
N GLY A 333 -15.17 -5.10 -2.64
CA GLY A 333 -16.61 -5.02 -2.85
C GLY A 333 -17.37 -4.66 -1.56
N MET A 334 -17.06 -5.31 -0.45
CA MET A 334 -17.66 -5.02 0.87
C MET A 334 -17.40 -3.58 1.29
N ILE A 335 -16.18 -3.09 1.14
CA ILE A 335 -15.78 -1.72 1.49
C ILE A 335 -16.56 -0.68 0.67
N GLU A 336 -16.75 -0.87 -0.64
CA GLU A 336 -17.55 0.04 -1.48
C GLU A 336 -18.99 0.16 -0.96
N ILE A 337 -19.61 -0.96 -0.53
CA ILE A 337 -20.95 -0.94 0.08
C ILE A 337 -20.95 -0.19 1.43
N ILE A 338 -19.96 -0.41 2.28
CA ILE A 338 -19.81 0.31 3.56
C ILE A 338 -19.68 1.81 3.34
N GLN A 339 -18.86 2.22 2.38
CA GLN A 339 -18.67 3.63 2.00
C GLN A 339 -19.97 4.24 1.48
N HIS A 340 -20.61 3.56 0.55
CA HIS A 340 -21.87 4.02 -0.04
C HIS A 340 -22.98 4.23 1.00
N ASN A 341 -23.06 3.33 1.98
CA ASN A 341 -24.03 3.41 3.06
C ASN A 341 -23.66 4.43 4.17
N GLY A 342 -22.59 5.19 4.00
CA GLY A 342 -22.18 6.28 4.89
C GLY A 342 -21.38 5.83 6.12
N GLY A 343 -20.77 4.64 6.10
CA GLY A 343 -19.95 4.14 7.23
C GLY A 343 -18.75 5.03 7.50
N ILE A 344 -18.01 5.43 6.46
CA ILE A 344 -16.87 6.34 6.59
C ILE A 344 -17.33 7.71 7.08
N GLN A 345 -18.42 8.25 6.53
CA GLN A 345 -18.94 9.55 6.95
C GLN A 345 -19.35 9.59 8.42
N TYR A 346 -19.88 8.48 8.95
CA TYR A 346 -20.18 8.35 10.39
C TYR A 346 -18.91 8.51 11.23
N LEU A 347 -17.83 7.81 10.89
CA LEU A 347 -16.56 7.89 11.63
C LEU A 347 -15.97 9.31 11.58
N LEU A 348 -15.97 9.93 10.39
CA LEU A 348 -15.51 11.30 10.21
C LEU A 348 -16.26 12.27 11.15
N ASN A 349 -17.59 12.16 11.20
CA ASN A 349 -18.43 13.01 12.03
C ASN A 349 -18.21 12.82 13.53
N VAL A 350 -17.99 11.56 13.98
CA VAL A 350 -17.75 11.25 15.41
C VAL A 350 -16.43 11.82 15.89
N LEU A 351 -15.37 11.67 15.09
CA LEU A 351 -14.01 12.07 15.47
C LEU A 351 -13.79 13.59 15.50
N THR A 352 -14.58 14.35 14.73
CA THR A 352 -14.40 15.80 14.62
C THR A 352 -15.24 16.60 15.61
N ARG A 353 -16.21 15.95 16.29
CA ARG A 353 -17.24 16.65 17.09
C ARG A 353 -16.70 17.38 18.33
N ASN A 354 -15.58 16.94 18.92
CA ASN A 354 -15.14 17.41 20.25
C ASN A 354 -13.68 17.89 20.32
N ILE A 355 -13.16 18.45 19.22
CA ILE A 355 -11.79 18.97 19.20
C ILE A 355 -11.74 20.28 20.01
N ARG A 356 -10.81 20.39 20.99
CA ARG A 356 -10.70 21.58 21.86
C ARG A 356 -9.28 22.19 21.92
N SER A 357 -8.29 21.57 21.32
CA SER A 357 -6.89 22.02 21.36
C SER A 357 -6.11 21.60 20.13
N LYS A 358 -4.98 22.26 19.89
CA LYS A 358 -4.08 21.88 18.78
C LYS A 358 -3.62 20.43 18.84
N LYS A 359 -3.20 19.96 20.03
CA LYS A 359 -2.84 18.54 20.22
C LYS A 359 -4.04 17.62 19.99
N GLY A 360 -5.23 18.00 20.50
CA GLY A 360 -6.47 17.26 20.25
C GLY A 360 -6.80 17.18 18.75
N ALA A 361 -6.52 18.24 17.99
CA ALA A 361 -6.68 18.26 16.55
C ALA A 361 -5.69 17.32 15.85
N GLU A 362 -4.43 17.29 16.26
CA GLU A 362 -3.43 16.35 15.74
C GLU A 362 -3.80 14.89 16.04
N PHE A 363 -4.28 14.57 17.25
CA PHE A 363 -4.83 13.25 17.60
C PHE A 363 -6.08 12.91 16.77
N SER A 364 -6.94 13.89 16.50
CA SER A 364 -8.10 13.68 15.65
C SER A 364 -7.72 13.36 14.22
N ILE A 365 -6.71 14.00 13.65
CA ILE A 365 -6.17 13.67 12.31
C ILE A 365 -5.63 12.24 12.29
N ALA A 366 -4.84 11.86 13.30
CA ALA A 366 -4.29 10.52 13.43
C ALA A 366 -5.40 9.45 13.54
N GLY A 367 -6.38 9.67 14.42
CA GLY A 367 -7.54 8.79 14.58
C GLY A 367 -8.40 8.73 13.32
N LEU A 368 -8.59 9.86 12.65
CA LEU A 368 -9.38 9.97 11.43
C LEU A 368 -8.82 9.09 10.32
N VAL A 369 -7.53 9.25 10.00
CA VAL A 369 -6.90 8.45 8.94
C VAL A 369 -6.77 6.98 9.36
N GLY A 370 -6.46 6.70 10.65
CA GLY A 370 -6.34 5.34 11.14
C GLY A 370 -7.65 4.56 11.05
N LEU A 371 -8.76 5.12 11.56
CA LEU A 371 -10.08 4.48 11.48
C LEU A 371 -10.60 4.40 10.04
N THR A 372 -10.35 5.42 9.22
CA THR A 372 -10.67 5.34 7.79
C THR A 372 -9.89 4.22 7.12
N ASN A 373 -8.62 4.04 7.49
CA ASN A 373 -7.79 2.95 6.97
C ASN A 373 -8.30 1.56 7.40
N MET A 374 -8.69 1.40 8.66
CA MET A 374 -9.36 0.17 9.11
C MET A 374 -10.61 -0.14 8.29
N CYS A 375 -11.38 0.88 7.90
CA CYS A 375 -12.59 0.70 7.10
C CYS A 375 -12.34 0.50 5.61
N THR A 376 -11.21 0.98 5.08
CA THR A 376 -10.89 0.91 3.65
C THR A 376 -9.89 -0.19 3.31
N ALA A 377 -9.19 -0.74 4.29
CA ALA A 377 -8.06 -1.65 4.16
C ALA A 377 -7.00 -1.17 3.13
N ASN A 378 -6.95 0.16 2.92
CA ASN A 378 -6.07 0.79 1.93
C ASN A 378 -5.63 2.17 2.42
N ASN A 379 -4.35 2.33 2.70
CA ASN A 379 -3.77 3.54 3.26
C ASN A 379 -3.89 4.76 2.33
N THR A 380 -3.72 4.60 1.02
CA THR A 380 -3.86 5.70 0.05
C THR A 380 -5.30 6.21 0.00
N ILE A 381 -6.27 5.29 -0.07
CA ILE A 381 -7.70 5.63 -0.04
C ILE A 381 -8.04 6.32 1.28
N ALA A 382 -7.54 5.81 2.41
CA ALA A 382 -7.77 6.43 3.71
C ALA A 382 -7.27 7.88 3.78
N ILE A 383 -6.08 8.17 3.23
CA ILE A 383 -5.52 9.52 3.16
C ILE A 383 -6.38 10.42 2.24
N ILE A 384 -6.83 9.92 1.09
CA ILE A 384 -7.66 10.69 0.16
C ILE A 384 -8.99 11.10 0.83
N PHE A 385 -9.62 10.20 1.61
CA PHE A 385 -10.87 10.50 2.32
C PHE A 385 -10.67 11.40 3.53
N ALA A 386 -9.67 11.11 4.36
CA ALA A 386 -9.39 11.87 5.57
C ALA A 386 -8.75 13.23 5.27
N GLY A 387 -8.01 13.34 4.18
CA GLY A 387 -7.15 14.47 3.84
C GLY A 387 -7.86 15.83 3.80
N PRO A 388 -9.00 16.00 3.07
CA PRO A 388 -9.71 17.28 3.02
C PRO A 388 -10.21 17.73 4.41
N LEU A 389 -10.67 16.80 5.24
CA LEU A 389 -11.11 17.11 6.60
C LEU A 389 -9.92 17.39 7.52
N ALA A 390 -8.84 16.64 7.40
CA ALA A 390 -7.58 16.93 8.09
C ALA A 390 -7.05 18.33 7.73
N LYS A 391 -7.19 18.75 6.47
CA LYS A 391 -6.84 20.10 6.02
C LYS A 391 -7.67 21.17 6.73
N ASN A 392 -9.00 21.00 6.79
CA ASN A 392 -9.88 21.92 7.49
C ASN A 392 -9.54 22.00 8.99
N ILE A 393 -9.30 20.86 9.64
CA ILE A 393 -8.85 20.80 11.04
C ILE A 393 -7.51 21.53 11.20
N SER A 394 -6.56 21.28 10.30
CA SER A 394 -5.23 21.90 10.35
C SER A 394 -5.29 23.42 10.20
N ASP A 395 -6.12 23.93 9.30
CA ASP A 395 -6.31 25.36 9.10
C ASP A 395 -7.00 26.02 10.30
N GLN A 396 -7.99 25.34 10.91
CA GLN A 396 -8.71 25.85 12.08
C GLN A 396 -7.85 25.90 13.35
N TYR A 397 -6.95 24.90 13.54
CA TYR A 397 -6.12 24.77 14.74
C TYR A 397 -4.66 25.18 14.51
N GLU A 398 -4.36 25.85 13.40
CA GLU A 398 -3.01 26.34 13.03
C GLU A 398 -1.94 25.23 13.08
N ILE A 399 -2.27 24.04 12.58
CA ILE A 399 -1.33 22.94 12.41
C ILE A 399 -0.56 23.16 11.10
N ASP A 400 0.77 23.05 11.17
CA ASP A 400 1.61 23.19 9.98
C ASP A 400 1.25 22.10 8.95
N PRO A 401 1.03 22.43 7.66
CA PRO A 401 0.68 21.47 6.61
C PRO A 401 1.67 20.30 6.50
N ARG A 402 2.96 20.52 6.79
CA ARG A 402 4.00 19.48 6.83
C ARG A 402 3.72 18.45 7.92
N LYS A 403 3.28 18.92 9.11
CA LYS A 403 2.91 18.06 10.23
C LYS A 403 1.65 17.26 9.90
N SER A 404 0.62 17.91 9.37
CA SER A 404 -0.63 17.25 9.00
C SER A 404 -0.42 16.18 7.92
N ALA A 405 0.36 16.47 6.86
CA ALA A 405 0.73 15.49 5.84
C ALA A 405 1.49 14.30 6.44
N SER A 406 2.43 14.58 7.35
CA SER A 406 3.18 13.55 8.06
C SER A 406 2.25 12.66 8.91
N LEU A 407 1.34 13.23 9.70
CA LEU A 407 0.40 12.47 10.53
C LEU A 407 -0.51 11.57 9.68
N LEU A 408 -1.05 12.08 8.57
CA LEU A 408 -1.85 11.29 7.63
C LEU A 408 -1.08 10.08 7.11
N ASP A 409 0.16 10.29 6.67
CA ASP A 409 0.98 9.21 6.13
C ASP A 409 1.42 8.20 7.20
N LEU A 410 1.95 8.66 8.33
CA LEU A 410 2.45 7.81 9.40
C LEU A 410 1.38 6.90 9.99
N PHE A 411 0.22 7.47 10.34
CA PHE A 411 -0.85 6.71 10.98
C PHE A 411 -1.62 5.83 10.00
N SER A 412 -1.71 6.21 8.72
CA SER A 412 -2.25 5.29 7.71
C SER A 412 -1.31 4.09 7.51
N CYS A 413 -0.01 4.32 7.35
CA CYS A 413 0.96 3.24 7.21
C CYS A 413 1.04 2.36 8.45
N SER A 414 1.07 2.95 9.66
CA SER A 414 1.08 2.19 10.90
C SER A 414 -0.12 1.24 11.00
N VAL A 415 -1.33 1.76 10.81
CA VAL A 415 -2.56 0.96 10.86
C VAL A 415 -2.57 -0.10 9.77
N GLN A 416 -2.15 0.24 8.54
CA GLN A 416 -2.09 -0.68 7.41
C GLN A 416 -1.14 -1.87 7.67
N GLY A 417 -0.05 -1.65 8.40
CA GLY A 417 0.91 -2.70 8.77
C GLY A 417 0.48 -3.54 9.98
N ILE A 418 -0.66 -3.24 10.61
CA ILE A 418 -1.18 -3.98 11.78
C ILE A 418 -2.50 -4.69 11.45
N ILE A 419 -3.34 -4.14 10.56
CA ILE A 419 -4.63 -4.76 10.26
C ILE A 419 -4.45 -6.08 9.50
N PRO A 420 -4.99 -7.20 10.00
CA PRO A 420 -4.71 -8.52 9.43
C PRO A 420 -5.34 -8.74 8.04
N TYR A 421 -6.34 -7.94 7.68
CA TYR A 421 -6.98 -7.93 6.36
C TYR A 421 -6.43 -6.83 5.43
N GLY A 422 -5.37 -6.14 5.84
CA GLY A 422 -4.66 -5.17 5.01
C GLY A 422 -3.82 -5.86 3.95
N ALA A 423 -3.67 -5.22 2.80
CA ALA A 423 -2.99 -5.80 1.66
C ALA A 423 -1.57 -6.29 1.96
N GLN A 424 -0.80 -5.54 2.74
CA GLN A 424 0.57 -5.86 3.12
C GLN A 424 0.63 -7.13 3.97
N MET A 425 -0.24 -7.22 5.00
CA MET A 425 -0.30 -8.38 5.89
C MET A 425 -0.80 -9.62 5.16
N LEU A 426 -1.85 -9.48 4.32
CA LEU A 426 -2.36 -10.58 3.48
C LEU A 426 -1.31 -11.08 2.49
N THR A 427 -0.55 -10.17 1.85
CA THR A 427 0.52 -10.56 0.94
C THR A 427 1.59 -11.36 1.67
N ALA A 428 2.07 -10.84 2.80
CA ALA A 428 3.10 -11.49 3.60
C ALA A 428 2.64 -12.87 4.09
N ALA A 429 1.45 -12.96 4.66
CA ALA A 429 0.86 -14.19 5.17
C ALA A 429 0.64 -15.23 4.06
N GLY A 430 0.16 -14.80 2.88
CA GLY A 430 -0.07 -15.68 1.74
C GLY A 430 1.20 -16.34 1.21
N PHE A 431 2.30 -15.59 1.11
CA PHE A 431 3.60 -16.19 0.73
C PHE A 431 4.15 -17.15 1.78
N ALA A 432 3.86 -16.90 3.05
CA ALA A 432 4.30 -17.72 4.17
C ALA A 432 3.39 -18.93 4.44
N ALA A 433 2.21 -18.98 3.82
CA ALA A 433 1.13 -19.93 4.13
C ALA A 433 0.75 -19.88 5.64
N LEU A 434 0.67 -18.65 6.20
CA LEU A 434 0.30 -18.37 7.59
C LEU A 434 -0.98 -17.57 7.69
N SER A 435 -1.61 -17.60 8.88
CA SER A 435 -2.65 -16.61 9.19
C SER A 435 -2.01 -15.22 9.37
N PRO A 436 -2.61 -14.13 8.82
CA PRO A 436 -2.09 -12.77 9.02
C PRO A 436 -1.92 -12.38 10.48
N ILE A 437 -2.69 -12.99 11.40
CA ILE A 437 -2.63 -12.72 12.84
C ILE A 437 -1.32 -13.22 13.45
N GLU A 438 -0.72 -14.29 12.90
CA GLU A 438 0.56 -14.83 13.39
C GLU A 438 1.75 -13.86 13.16
N LEU A 439 1.60 -12.91 12.23
CA LEU A 439 2.61 -11.89 11.99
C LEU A 439 2.54 -10.72 12.98
N LEU A 440 1.38 -10.50 13.61
CA LEU A 440 1.13 -9.32 14.47
C LEU A 440 2.09 -9.18 15.64
N PRO A 441 2.47 -10.26 16.38
CA PRO A 441 3.42 -10.15 17.48
C PRO A 441 4.79 -9.60 17.06
N PHE A 442 5.13 -9.70 15.78
CA PHE A 442 6.40 -9.30 15.20
C PHE A 442 6.31 -8.02 14.34
N ALA A 443 5.15 -7.37 14.29
CA ALA A 443 4.93 -6.14 13.55
C ALA A 443 5.57 -4.92 14.26
N PHE A 444 6.87 -5.01 14.58
CA PHE A 444 7.57 -4.03 15.41
C PHE A 444 7.55 -2.64 14.79
N TYR A 445 7.93 -2.51 13.51
CA TYR A 445 8.02 -1.19 12.87
C TYR A 445 6.66 -0.47 12.81
N PRO A 446 5.55 -1.05 12.34
CA PRO A 446 4.26 -0.39 12.34
C PRO A 446 3.80 0.06 13.73
N LEU A 447 4.05 -0.76 14.77
CA LEU A 447 3.72 -0.42 16.16
C LEU A 447 4.59 0.73 16.68
N LEU A 448 5.91 0.68 16.45
CA LEU A 448 6.84 1.70 16.89
C LEU A 448 6.62 3.03 16.18
N VAL A 449 6.24 3.03 14.91
CA VAL A 449 5.85 4.24 14.19
C VAL A 449 4.63 4.91 14.80
N ALA A 450 3.61 4.13 15.21
CA ALA A 450 2.46 4.69 15.93
C ALA A 450 2.91 5.36 17.24
N VAL A 451 3.76 4.68 18.03
CA VAL A 451 4.29 5.21 19.30
C VAL A 451 5.08 6.50 19.04
N CYS A 452 6.01 6.50 18.07
CA CYS A 452 6.77 7.69 17.71
C CYS A 452 5.88 8.83 17.20
N GLY A 453 4.83 8.51 16.43
CA GLY A 453 3.82 9.47 15.98
C GLY A 453 3.06 10.09 17.16
N PHE A 454 2.60 9.31 18.12
CA PHE A 454 1.95 9.82 19.33
C PHE A 454 2.89 10.66 20.19
N ILE A 455 4.14 10.22 20.41
CA ILE A 455 5.15 11.00 21.10
C ILE A 455 5.38 12.32 20.36
N SER A 456 5.50 12.32 19.04
CA SER A 456 5.65 13.51 18.20
C SER A 456 4.54 14.54 18.41
N ILE A 457 3.28 14.09 18.61
CA ILE A 457 2.15 14.95 18.95
C ILE A 457 2.29 15.50 20.38
N LEU A 458 2.59 14.64 21.35
CA LEU A 458 2.66 15.00 22.78
C LEU A 458 3.74 16.05 23.04
N ILE A 459 4.94 15.91 22.43
CA ILE A 459 6.07 16.83 22.63
C ILE A 459 6.11 17.97 21.62
N ASN A 460 5.12 18.04 20.69
CA ASN A 460 5.06 19.00 19.59
C ASN A 460 6.34 19.01 18.74
N PHE A 461 6.76 17.82 18.28
CA PHE A 461 7.97 17.64 17.46
C PHE A 461 7.59 17.12 16.05
N PRO A 462 8.27 17.52 14.98
CA PRO A 462 9.23 18.63 14.93
C PRO A 462 8.53 20.00 15.07
N ARG A 463 9.27 20.99 15.57
CA ARG A 463 8.79 22.35 15.69
C ARG A 463 9.04 23.12 14.40
N PHE A 464 8.01 23.72 13.86
CA PHE A 464 8.11 24.53 12.66
C PHE A 464 8.18 26.02 13.04
N SER A 465 9.16 26.75 12.51
CA SER A 465 9.26 28.20 12.69
C SER A 465 8.11 28.89 11.95
N ALA A 466 7.51 29.90 12.56
CA ALA A 466 6.37 30.67 12.00
C ALA A 466 6.69 31.46 10.71
N ASN A 467 7.90 31.35 10.17
CA ASN A 467 8.37 32.06 8.98
C ASN A 467 8.08 31.33 7.65
N THR A 468 7.03 30.56 7.54
CA THR A 468 6.58 30.05 6.25
C THR A 468 5.56 31.04 5.66
N LYS A 469 5.94 31.68 4.56
CA LYS A 469 5.09 32.46 3.67
C LYS A 469 3.69 31.84 3.62
N LYS A 470 2.65 32.65 3.93
CA LYS A 470 1.27 32.34 3.60
C LYS A 470 1.30 31.74 2.21
N ALA A 471 0.94 30.45 2.10
CA ALA A 471 0.75 29.80 0.82
C ALA A 471 -0.09 30.74 -0.01
N SER A 472 0.40 31.11 -1.17
CA SER A 472 -0.30 31.97 -2.11
C SER A 472 -1.71 31.41 -2.26
N ILE A 473 -2.67 32.16 -1.72
CA ILE A 473 -4.09 31.97 -1.92
C ILE A 473 -4.26 31.81 -3.42
N ILE A 474 -4.69 30.65 -3.87
CA ILE A 474 -5.20 30.47 -5.22
C ILE A 474 -6.33 31.51 -5.29
N LYS A 475 -6.07 32.62 -6.02
CA LYS A 475 -7.11 33.62 -6.26
C LYS A 475 -8.32 32.88 -6.82
N PRO A 476 -9.52 33.08 -6.26
CA PRO A 476 -10.72 32.60 -6.93
C PRO A 476 -10.72 33.18 -8.33
N LEU A 477 -10.91 32.37 -9.33
CA LEU A 477 -11.16 32.81 -10.70
C LEU A 477 -12.27 33.84 -10.65
N ASN A 478 -11.95 35.09 -11.01
CA ASN A 478 -12.90 36.17 -11.08
C ASN A 478 -13.96 35.80 -12.11
N GLU A 479 -15.21 35.65 -11.67
CA GLU A 479 -16.41 35.45 -12.51
C GLU A 479 -16.69 36.61 -13.50
N LYS A 480 -15.76 37.54 -13.74
CA LYS A 480 -15.95 38.71 -14.62
C LYS A 480 -15.32 38.58 -16.00
N GLU A 481 -14.65 37.49 -16.38
CA GLU A 481 -14.09 37.35 -17.75
C GLU A 481 -14.96 36.51 -18.71
N ASP A 482 -16.05 35.90 -18.24
CA ASP A 482 -16.95 35.09 -19.10
C ASP A 482 -18.03 35.89 -19.84
N VAL A 483 -18.00 37.21 -19.79
CA VAL A 483 -19.03 38.07 -20.48
C VAL A 483 -18.55 38.59 -21.84
N LEU A 484 -17.29 38.36 -22.23
CA LEU A 484 -16.71 38.94 -23.47
C LEU A 484 -16.66 37.98 -24.69
N TYR A 485 -17.21 36.77 -24.59
CA TYR A 485 -17.26 35.83 -25.73
C TYR A 485 -18.70 35.48 -26.20
N LYS A 486 -19.68 36.36 -25.97
CA LYS A 486 -21.06 36.19 -26.49
C LYS A 486 -21.53 37.29 -27.41
N THR A 487 -20.65 38.13 -27.95
CA THR A 487 -21.04 39.07 -29.03
C THR A 487 -19.85 39.30 -29.96
N SER A 488 -19.65 38.45 -30.92
CA SER A 488 -19.17 38.75 -32.28
C SER A 488 -19.31 37.52 -33.16
#